data_d54eeeccc78f358afb23f200d6b7db95
#
_entry.id   d54eeeccc78f358afb23f200d6b7db95
#
_cell.length_a   1.000
_cell.length_b   1.000
_cell.length_c   1.000
_cell.angle_alpha   90.00
_cell.angle_beta   90.00
_cell.angle_gamma   90.00
#
_symmetry.space_group_name_H-M   'P 1'
#
loop_
_entity.id
_entity.type
_entity.pdbx_description
1 polymer ?
#
loop_
_entity_poly.entity_id
_entity_poly.type
_entity_poly.pdbx_seq_one_letter_code
_entity_poly.pdbx_strand_id
1 'polypeptide(L)'
;MSRSPTSVKSFFMSNFFDHFKRLILGIALIAAAAGVLLWSDLGARIGAKSDSTIKRIAIVQHASQPIMDDGYAGIIESLTTRGYTDGQNISIKRFNAEQDIGTANSIAKEVTSGSYDMVISMTTVSLQTIASANKTGRKVDHVYGFVSNPPGAGVGIDPKDLSIHPPYMAGYGTMQPIKEAFELIRRMNPSLTKLGLVWNSAEANSLSQTTFARKVAPTLGITLMEANAENSTAVSDAAASLISRGVEAIWISGDVTVLVAADAVIDAARRARIPVITVIPPSVKKGALLDIGGNYMMVGRAMGMRAADVLDGHRPSEFRAEFYEPKTVTLNKKALVGLKGNWNIPADIEARASLIIDATGEHKIKQPEQLPLDATKPESWKATATKSPSAPPATAKEGSK
;
A
#
# COMPACT_ATOMS: atom_id res chain seq x y z
N MET A 1 -47.99 -4.45 80.83
CA MET A 1 -46.55 -4.54 80.61
C MET A 1 -46.29 -4.05 79.20
N SER A 2 -45.84 -2.77 79.08
CA SER A 2 -45.60 -2.06 77.83
C SER A 2 -44.10 -2.23 77.44
N ARG A 3 -43.79 -2.85 76.32
CA ARG A 3 -42.42 -2.87 75.73
C ARG A 3 -42.23 -1.64 74.86
N SER A 4 -41.30 -0.84 75.22
CA SER A 4 -40.92 0.42 74.49
C SER A 4 -40.30 0.17 73.11
N PRO A 5 -40.59 1.01 72.08
CA PRO A 5 -40.15 0.83 70.68
C PRO A 5 -38.80 1.41 70.35
N THR A 6 -37.90 1.64 71.33
CA THR A 6 -36.66 2.39 71.15
C THR A 6 -35.44 1.56 70.75
N SER A 7 -35.47 0.21 70.72
CA SER A 7 -34.34 -0.67 70.49
C SER A 7 -34.09 -0.99 69.00
N VAL A 8 -35.05 -0.87 68.09
CA VAL A 8 -34.94 -1.30 66.70
C VAL A 8 -34.30 -0.21 65.80
N LYS A 9 -34.50 1.08 66.13
CA LYS A 9 -33.96 2.19 65.34
C LYS A 9 -32.44 2.36 65.47
N SER A 10 -31.84 2.03 66.62
CA SER A 10 -30.38 2.16 66.83
C SER A 10 -29.59 1.08 66.10
N PHE A 11 -30.12 -0.10 65.95
CA PHE A 11 -29.48 -1.21 65.24
C PHE A 11 -29.41 -1.01 63.70
N PHE A 12 -30.50 -0.48 63.11
CA PHE A 12 -30.53 -0.14 61.68
C PHE A 12 -29.61 1.03 61.32
N MET A 13 -29.50 2.01 62.20
CA MET A 13 -28.66 3.20 61.96
C MET A 13 -27.16 2.89 62.07
N SER A 14 -26.76 1.98 62.98
CA SER A 14 -25.36 1.52 63.11
C SER A 14 -24.90 0.76 61.86
N ASN A 15 -25.69 -0.20 61.39
CA ASN A 15 -25.36 -0.95 60.19
C ASN A 15 -25.29 -0.06 58.89
N PHE A 16 -26.18 0.94 58.78
CA PHE A 16 -26.18 1.89 57.70
C PHE A 16 -24.87 2.72 57.66
N PHE A 17 -24.44 3.20 58.81
CA PHE A 17 -23.17 3.96 58.92
C PHE A 17 -21.94 3.10 58.61
N ASP A 18 -21.93 1.81 58.97
CA ASP A 18 -20.83 0.90 58.64
C ASP A 18 -20.78 0.55 57.16
N HIS A 19 -21.91 0.36 56.51
CA HIS A 19 -21.98 0.17 55.06
C HIS A 19 -21.58 1.44 54.31
N PHE A 20 -21.98 2.62 54.80
CA PHE A 20 -21.62 3.91 54.22
C PHE A 20 -20.12 4.20 54.34
N LYS A 21 -19.49 3.89 55.48
CA LYS A 21 -18.03 3.98 55.67
C LYS A 21 -17.27 3.05 54.72
N ARG A 22 -17.73 1.81 54.57
CA ARG A 22 -17.12 0.86 53.63
C ARG A 22 -17.23 1.34 52.16
N LEU A 23 -18.36 1.92 51.79
CA LEU A 23 -18.56 2.50 50.47
C LEU A 23 -17.64 3.68 50.22
N ILE A 24 -17.52 4.61 51.18
CA ILE A 24 -16.58 5.75 51.09
C ILE A 24 -15.13 5.25 51.01
N LEU A 25 -14.76 4.25 51.81
CA LEU A 25 -13.44 3.65 51.73
C LEU A 25 -13.13 3.04 50.34
N GLY A 26 -14.12 2.33 49.78
CA GLY A 26 -14.01 1.76 48.43
C GLY A 26 -13.83 2.84 47.34
N ILE A 27 -14.62 3.92 47.41
CA ILE A 27 -14.51 5.06 46.50
C ILE A 27 -13.14 5.76 46.65
N ALA A 28 -12.69 5.94 47.91
CA ALA A 28 -11.39 6.54 48.18
C ALA A 28 -10.21 5.71 47.61
N LEU A 29 -10.29 4.37 47.74
CA LEU A 29 -9.29 3.46 47.17
C LEU A 29 -9.29 3.48 45.63
N ILE A 30 -10.47 3.51 45.02
CA ILE A 30 -10.59 3.63 43.54
C ILE A 30 -10.04 4.99 43.08
N ALA A 31 -10.36 6.08 43.77
CA ALA A 31 -9.84 7.40 43.47
C ALA A 31 -8.32 7.48 43.64
N ALA A 32 -7.77 6.85 44.68
CA ALA A 32 -6.33 6.76 44.90
C ALA A 32 -5.63 5.95 43.80
N ALA A 33 -6.17 4.78 43.44
CA ALA A 33 -5.66 3.96 42.35
C ALA A 33 -5.72 4.69 40.99
N ALA A 34 -6.83 5.36 40.69
CA ALA A 34 -6.98 6.19 39.51
C ALA A 34 -5.99 7.38 39.52
N GLY A 35 -5.79 7.99 40.66
CA GLY A 35 -4.79 9.06 40.83
C GLY A 35 -3.36 8.59 40.59
N VAL A 36 -2.99 7.42 41.09
CA VAL A 36 -1.65 6.82 40.85
C VAL A 36 -1.50 6.47 39.37
N LEU A 37 -2.51 5.88 38.71
CA LEU A 37 -2.48 5.56 37.28
C LEU A 37 -2.37 6.84 36.44
N LEU A 38 -3.16 7.87 36.74
CA LEU A 38 -3.08 9.17 36.07
C LEU A 38 -1.74 9.86 36.28
N TRP A 39 -1.15 9.75 37.50
CA TRP A 39 0.15 10.33 37.78
C TRP A 39 1.27 9.59 37.04
N SER A 40 1.24 8.26 37.00
CA SER A 40 2.21 7.46 36.25
C SER A 40 2.15 7.75 34.75
N ASP A 41 0.93 7.97 34.22
CA ASP A 41 0.68 8.31 32.82
C ASP A 41 0.99 9.79 32.52
N LEU A 42 0.84 10.69 33.49
CA LEU A 42 1.18 12.11 33.38
C LEU A 42 2.69 12.31 33.21
N GLY A 43 3.50 11.52 33.89
CA GLY A 43 4.97 11.49 33.70
C GLY A 43 5.36 11.09 32.29
N ALA A 44 4.66 10.11 31.71
CA ALA A 44 4.85 9.69 30.31
C ALA A 44 4.34 10.75 29.30
N ARG A 45 3.30 11.50 29.65
CA ARG A 45 2.71 12.54 28.77
C ARG A 45 3.40 13.89 28.89
N ILE A 46 3.88 14.29 30.07
CA ILE A 46 4.56 15.58 30.30
C ILE A 46 6.08 15.45 30.05
N GLY A 47 6.68 14.28 30.29
CA GLY A 47 8.09 14.00 30.04
C GLY A 47 8.46 13.87 28.55
N ALA A 48 7.49 13.85 27.66
CA ALA A 48 7.70 13.78 26.20
C ALA A 48 7.94 15.17 25.53
N LYS A 49 8.39 16.18 26.25
CA LYS A 49 9.30 17.17 25.68
C LYS A 49 10.71 16.61 25.77
N SER A 50 10.91 15.51 25.03
CA SER A 50 12.24 15.02 24.77
C SER A 50 12.96 16.06 23.92
N ASP A 51 13.97 16.65 24.49
CA ASP A 51 15.08 17.30 23.79
C ASP A 51 15.92 16.23 23.05
N SER A 52 15.23 15.19 22.52
CA SER A 52 15.88 14.14 21.74
C SER A 52 16.06 14.65 20.32
N THR A 53 17.28 14.85 19.94
CA THR A 53 17.72 15.06 18.55
C THR A 53 17.31 13.92 17.60
N ILE A 54 16.76 12.82 18.11
CA ILE A 54 16.35 11.62 17.38
C ILE A 54 14.94 11.81 16.81
N LYS A 55 14.83 11.90 15.49
CA LYS A 55 13.55 11.97 14.77
C LYS A 55 12.85 10.62 14.75
N ARG A 56 11.55 10.60 15.05
CA ARG A 56 10.72 9.39 15.08
C ARG A 56 9.93 9.26 13.77
N ILE A 57 10.12 8.15 13.08
CA ILE A 57 9.53 7.88 11.77
C ILE A 57 8.60 6.67 11.87
N ALA A 58 7.36 6.82 11.45
CA ALA A 58 6.44 5.70 11.28
C ALA A 58 6.44 5.26 9.81
N ILE A 59 6.68 3.98 9.54
CA ILE A 59 6.48 3.39 8.20
C ILE A 59 5.23 2.53 8.26
N VAL A 60 4.22 2.85 7.44
CA VAL A 60 2.88 2.25 7.51
C VAL A 60 2.56 1.53 6.21
N GLN A 61 2.24 0.25 6.34
CA GLN A 61 1.75 -0.62 5.26
C GLN A 61 0.35 -1.15 5.59
N HIS A 62 -0.40 -1.56 4.55
CA HIS A 62 -1.76 -2.08 4.73
C HIS A 62 -1.82 -3.62 4.80
N ALA A 63 -0.85 -4.31 4.20
CA ALA A 63 -0.80 -5.77 4.14
C ALA A 63 0.62 -6.29 4.15
N SER A 64 0.79 -7.55 4.57
CA SER A 64 2.04 -8.29 4.48
C SER A 64 2.20 -8.87 3.07
N GLN A 65 3.20 -8.40 2.33
CA GLN A 65 3.54 -8.89 0.99
C GLN A 65 5.04 -8.71 0.71
N PRO A 66 5.69 -9.57 -0.10
CA PRO A 66 7.11 -9.45 -0.43
C PRO A 66 7.50 -8.08 -1.00
N ILE A 67 6.65 -7.48 -1.83
CA ILE A 67 6.89 -6.15 -2.40
C ILE A 67 6.95 -5.04 -1.34
N MET A 68 6.26 -5.21 -0.21
CA MET A 68 6.33 -4.28 0.93
C MET A 68 7.68 -4.40 1.63
N ASP A 69 8.24 -5.61 1.72
CA ASP A 69 9.56 -5.84 2.30
C ASP A 69 10.66 -5.28 1.39
N ASP A 70 10.55 -5.47 0.07
CA ASP A 70 11.45 -4.85 -0.91
C ASP A 70 11.42 -3.32 -0.80
N GLY A 71 10.22 -2.74 -0.73
CA GLY A 71 10.06 -1.30 -0.58
C GLY A 71 10.61 -0.77 0.75
N TYR A 72 10.31 -1.46 1.84
CA TYR A 72 10.88 -1.14 3.15
C TYR A 72 12.41 -1.17 3.11
N ALA A 73 13.00 -2.23 2.54
CA ALA A 73 14.47 -2.33 2.40
C ALA A 73 15.04 -1.16 1.58
N GLY A 74 14.37 -0.76 0.49
CA GLY A 74 14.77 0.40 -0.32
C GLY A 74 14.70 1.72 0.46
N ILE A 75 13.66 1.92 1.28
CA ILE A 75 13.54 3.10 2.15
C ILE A 75 14.73 3.15 3.13
N ILE A 76 15.00 2.05 3.83
CA ILE A 76 16.08 1.97 4.82
C ILE A 76 17.45 2.18 4.17
N GLU A 77 17.69 1.56 3.01
CA GLU A 77 18.95 1.74 2.26
C GLU A 77 19.20 3.21 1.91
N SER A 78 18.19 3.91 1.41
CA SER A 78 18.33 5.32 1.06
C SER A 78 18.50 6.23 2.26
N LEU A 79 17.74 6.00 3.34
CA LEU A 79 17.94 6.73 4.60
C LEU A 79 19.35 6.54 5.13
N THR A 80 19.85 5.30 5.15
CA THR A 80 21.21 4.98 5.60
C THR A 80 22.28 5.65 4.72
N THR A 81 22.10 5.62 3.39
CA THR A 81 23.00 6.28 2.43
C THR A 81 23.07 7.80 2.65
N ARG A 82 21.95 8.41 3.11
CA ARG A 82 21.87 9.83 3.46
C ARG A 82 22.30 10.13 4.89
N GLY A 83 22.84 9.15 5.62
CA GLY A 83 23.35 9.30 6.97
C GLY A 83 22.30 9.13 8.08
N TYR A 84 21.09 8.70 7.76
CA TYR A 84 20.02 8.43 8.74
C TYR A 84 20.00 6.95 9.10
N THR A 85 20.39 6.60 10.31
CA THR A 85 20.49 5.21 10.78
C THR A 85 19.53 4.99 11.96
N ASP A 86 18.69 3.96 11.85
CA ASP A 86 17.75 3.56 12.89
C ASP A 86 18.50 3.17 14.19
N GLY A 87 18.00 3.65 15.34
CA GLY A 87 18.61 3.46 16.64
C GLY A 87 19.82 4.37 16.93
N GLN A 88 20.26 5.21 15.98
CA GLN A 88 21.37 6.16 16.17
C GLN A 88 20.88 7.61 16.17
N ASN A 89 20.42 8.12 15.04
CA ASN A 89 19.96 9.50 14.87
C ASN A 89 18.50 9.61 14.39
N ILE A 90 17.88 8.50 14.03
CA ILE A 90 16.44 8.35 13.82
C ILE A 90 15.94 7.13 14.60
N SER A 91 14.61 7.05 14.81
CA SER A 91 13.93 5.88 15.35
C SER A 91 12.79 5.51 14.44
N ILE A 92 12.82 4.29 13.91
CA ILE A 92 11.83 3.80 12.94
C ILE A 92 10.91 2.78 13.60
N LYS A 93 9.59 2.97 13.44
CA LYS A 93 8.60 1.95 13.80
C LYS A 93 7.79 1.59 12.56
N ARG A 94 7.76 0.29 12.21
CA ARG A 94 6.94 -0.24 11.12
C ARG A 94 5.58 -0.67 11.66
N PHE A 95 4.52 -0.27 10.98
CA PHE A 95 3.12 -0.61 11.26
C PHE A 95 2.52 -1.38 10.09
N ASN A 96 1.65 -2.33 10.40
CA ASN A 96 0.91 -3.08 9.41
C ASN A 96 -0.55 -3.21 9.84
N ALA A 97 -1.45 -2.87 8.95
CA ALA A 97 -2.89 -2.94 9.20
C ALA A 97 -3.49 -4.33 8.92
N GLU A 98 -2.74 -5.26 8.35
CA GLU A 98 -3.16 -6.64 8.01
C GLU A 98 -4.51 -6.69 7.29
N GLN A 99 -4.73 -5.75 6.35
CA GLN A 99 -5.94 -5.57 5.53
C GLN A 99 -7.19 -5.14 6.32
N ASP A 100 -7.07 -4.87 7.61
CA ASP A 100 -8.18 -4.40 8.43
C ASP A 100 -8.24 -2.86 8.44
N ILE A 101 -9.36 -2.32 7.96
CA ILE A 101 -9.57 -0.86 7.88
C ILE A 101 -9.70 -0.22 9.26
N GLY A 102 -10.23 -0.93 10.25
CA GLY A 102 -10.32 -0.46 11.64
C GLY A 102 -8.92 -0.27 12.23
N THR A 103 -8.05 -1.27 12.04
CA THR A 103 -6.64 -1.22 12.41
C THR A 103 -5.90 -0.13 11.65
N ALA A 104 -6.11 0.02 10.33
CA ALA A 104 -5.52 1.09 9.53
C ALA A 104 -5.88 2.49 10.07
N ASN A 105 -7.15 2.71 10.43
CA ASN A 105 -7.61 3.96 11.02
C ASN A 105 -7.03 4.21 12.42
N SER A 106 -6.85 3.16 13.22
CA SER A 106 -6.22 3.25 14.55
C SER A 106 -4.77 3.62 14.45
N ILE A 107 -4.01 2.96 13.56
CA ILE A 107 -2.62 3.31 13.23
C ILE A 107 -2.54 4.76 12.74
N ALA A 108 -3.40 5.16 11.81
CA ALA A 108 -3.39 6.52 11.26
C ALA A 108 -3.57 7.58 12.36
N LYS A 109 -4.47 7.35 13.33
CA LYS A 109 -4.64 8.23 14.49
C LYS A 109 -3.39 8.25 15.39
N GLU A 110 -2.80 7.08 15.66
CA GLU A 110 -1.57 6.98 16.46
C GLU A 110 -0.44 7.79 15.81
N VAL A 111 -0.15 7.56 14.53
CA VAL A 111 1.01 8.17 13.88
C VAL A 111 0.83 9.66 13.60
N THR A 112 -0.41 10.18 13.60
CA THR A 112 -0.70 11.61 13.45
C THR A 112 -1.01 12.34 14.75
N SER A 113 -0.91 11.66 15.91
CA SER A 113 -1.18 12.24 17.23
C SER A 113 -0.09 13.21 17.74
N GLY A 114 1.06 13.27 17.08
CA GLY A 114 2.24 14.04 17.49
C GLY A 114 3.33 13.19 18.14
N SER A 115 3.17 11.87 18.13
CA SER A 115 4.20 10.93 18.60
C SER A 115 5.30 10.65 17.57
N TYR A 116 5.09 11.06 16.32
CA TYR A 116 6.04 10.91 15.21
C TYR A 116 6.31 12.26 14.57
N ASP A 117 7.53 12.42 14.03
CA ASP A 117 7.97 13.61 13.30
C ASP A 117 7.65 13.45 11.80
N MET A 118 7.63 12.21 11.29
CA MET A 118 7.33 11.89 9.90
C MET A 118 6.58 10.56 9.79
N VAL A 119 5.72 10.46 8.79
CA VAL A 119 5.07 9.21 8.39
C VAL A 119 5.42 8.89 6.94
N ILE A 120 5.81 7.64 6.68
CA ILE A 120 6.01 7.10 5.33
C ILE A 120 4.93 6.04 5.10
N SER A 121 4.02 6.28 4.14
CA SER A 121 2.95 5.34 3.82
C SER A 121 3.22 4.57 2.53
N MET A 122 2.98 3.27 2.59
CA MET A 122 3.12 2.32 1.49
C MET A 122 1.75 1.74 1.15
N THR A 123 1.20 2.01 0.01
CA THR A 123 -0.11 1.67 -0.58
C THR A 123 -1.12 2.82 -0.58
N THR A 124 -2.09 2.72 -1.49
CA THR A 124 -3.19 3.70 -1.60
C THR A 124 -4.03 3.77 -0.33
N VAL A 125 -4.33 2.62 0.29
CA VAL A 125 -5.14 2.57 1.52
C VAL A 125 -4.43 3.26 2.68
N SER A 126 -3.13 2.99 2.86
CA SER A 126 -2.33 3.67 3.90
C SER A 126 -2.26 5.19 3.65
N LEU A 127 -2.07 5.61 2.39
CA LEU A 127 -2.12 7.04 2.03
C LEU A 127 -3.45 7.67 2.42
N GLN A 128 -4.58 7.05 2.07
CA GLN A 128 -5.92 7.56 2.32
C GLN A 128 -6.23 7.70 3.82
N THR A 129 -5.95 6.65 4.60
CA THR A 129 -6.24 6.64 6.05
C THR A 129 -5.40 7.67 6.80
N ILE A 130 -4.09 7.75 6.48
CA ILE A 130 -3.18 8.71 7.10
C ILE A 130 -3.53 10.15 6.66
N ALA A 131 -3.78 10.39 5.38
CA ALA A 131 -4.18 11.71 4.90
C ALA A 131 -5.49 12.19 5.55
N SER A 132 -6.45 11.29 5.75
CA SER A 132 -7.71 11.60 6.44
C SER A 132 -7.47 11.98 7.91
N ALA A 133 -6.68 11.21 8.65
CA ALA A 133 -6.34 11.52 10.05
C ALA A 133 -5.50 12.80 10.16
N ASN A 134 -4.59 13.03 9.23
CA ASN A 134 -3.70 14.19 9.23
C ASN A 134 -4.41 15.52 8.90
N LYS A 135 -5.60 15.48 8.28
CA LYS A 135 -6.42 16.68 8.05
C LYS A 135 -6.90 17.34 9.35
N THR A 136 -7.24 16.53 10.34
CA THR A 136 -7.86 16.97 11.60
C THR A 136 -6.90 17.04 12.77
N GLY A 137 -5.77 16.31 12.70
CA GLY A 137 -4.75 16.25 13.76
C GLY A 137 -3.65 17.30 13.62
N ARG A 138 -2.58 17.09 14.40
CA ARG A 138 -1.31 17.81 14.21
C ARG A 138 -0.74 17.40 12.86
N LYS A 139 -0.43 18.37 12.00
CA LYS A 139 0.15 18.10 10.68
C LYS A 139 1.52 17.47 10.84
N VAL A 140 1.62 16.21 10.44
CA VAL A 140 2.86 15.42 10.41
C VAL A 140 3.33 15.36 8.96
N ASP A 141 4.62 15.51 8.71
CA ASP A 141 5.18 15.35 7.38
C ASP A 141 4.93 13.93 6.87
N HIS A 142 4.37 13.83 5.66
CA HIS A 142 3.88 12.57 5.11
C HIS A 142 4.50 12.31 3.74
N VAL A 143 5.38 11.32 3.68
CA VAL A 143 5.92 10.79 2.43
C VAL A 143 5.11 9.56 2.02
N TYR A 144 4.71 9.47 0.75
CA TYR A 144 3.92 8.34 0.26
C TYR A 144 4.52 7.69 -1.00
N GLY A 145 4.22 6.41 -1.19
CA GLY A 145 4.52 5.66 -2.41
C GLY A 145 3.72 4.37 -2.52
N PHE A 146 3.96 3.57 -3.56
CA PHE A 146 3.17 2.38 -3.88
C PHE A 146 1.70 2.71 -4.17
N VAL A 147 1.45 3.91 -4.69
CA VAL A 147 0.12 4.44 -4.97
C VAL A 147 -0.08 4.50 -6.47
N SER A 148 -1.03 3.73 -7.01
CA SER A 148 -1.25 3.68 -8.46
C SER A 148 -1.65 5.03 -9.05
N ASN A 149 -2.50 5.78 -8.35
CA ASN A 149 -3.03 7.05 -8.83
C ASN A 149 -3.22 8.03 -7.65
N PRO A 150 -2.20 8.79 -7.26
CA PRO A 150 -2.31 9.73 -6.14
C PRO A 150 -3.44 10.76 -6.27
N PRO A 151 -3.69 11.41 -7.43
CA PRO A 151 -4.87 12.27 -7.61
C PRO A 151 -6.19 11.52 -7.42
N GLY A 152 -6.30 10.30 -7.97
CA GLY A 152 -7.48 9.46 -7.85
C GLY A 152 -7.71 8.88 -6.46
N ALA A 153 -6.72 8.96 -5.56
CA ALA A 153 -6.86 8.52 -4.17
C ALA A 153 -7.74 9.47 -3.32
N GLY A 154 -8.09 10.66 -3.83
CA GLY A 154 -8.98 11.59 -3.12
C GLY A 154 -8.35 12.29 -1.92
N VAL A 155 -7.02 12.40 -1.88
CA VAL A 155 -6.25 12.97 -0.77
C VAL A 155 -5.93 14.46 -0.96
N GLY A 156 -6.50 15.10 -1.98
CA GLY A 156 -6.34 16.54 -2.23
C GLY A 156 -5.19 16.89 -3.17
N ILE A 157 -4.75 15.94 -4.00
CA ILE A 157 -3.79 16.19 -5.09
C ILE A 157 -4.57 16.53 -6.36
N ASP A 158 -4.26 17.66 -7.00
CA ASP A 158 -4.96 18.11 -8.21
C ASP A 158 -4.49 17.26 -9.42
N PRO A 159 -5.40 16.65 -10.20
CA PRO A 159 -5.03 15.85 -11.36
C PRO A 159 -4.51 16.67 -12.55
N LYS A 160 -4.73 17.99 -12.57
CA LYS A 160 -4.26 18.88 -13.64
C LYS A 160 -2.93 19.52 -13.32
N ASP A 161 -2.66 19.76 -12.03
CA ASP A 161 -1.41 20.32 -11.56
C ASP A 161 -0.95 19.59 -10.30
N LEU A 162 0.00 18.69 -10.46
CA LEU A 162 0.54 17.86 -9.38
C LEU A 162 1.36 18.67 -8.33
N SER A 163 1.59 19.96 -8.55
CA SER A 163 2.16 20.85 -7.53
C SER A 163 1.13 21.32 -6.51
N ILE A 164 -0.17 21.18 -6.83
CA ILE A 164 -1.27 21.50 -5.94
C ILE A 164 -1.65 20.25 -5.13
N HIS A 165 -1.20 20.22 -3.89
CA HIS A 165 -1.44 19.13 -2.94
C HIS A 165 -1.36 19.61 -1.48
N PRO A 166 -1.77 18.81 -0.49
CA PRO A 166 -1.61 19.18 0.91
C PRO A 166 -0.14 19.49 1.26
N PRO A 167 0.15 20.62 1.95
CA PRO A 167 1.52 21.12 2.12
C PRO A 167 2.41 20.24 3.01
N TYR A 168 1.84 19.28 3.70
CA TYR A 168 2.53 18.31 4.54
C TYR A 168 2.77 16.95 3.84
N MET A 169 2.50 16.88 2.54
CA MET A 169 2.51 15.61 1.79
C MET A 169 3.44 15.70 0.58
N ALA A 170 4.27 14.68 0.36
CA ALA A 170 5.10 14.52 -0.84
C ALA A 170 5.22 13.04 -1.19
N GLY A 171 5.44 12.69 -2.44
CA GLY A 171 5.67 11.28 -2.79
C GLY A 171 5.44 10.93 -4.25
N TYR A 172 5.31 9.63 -4.49
CA TYR A 172 5.33 9.05 -5.82
C TYR A 172 4.10 8.20 -6.11
N GLY A 173 3.49 8.45 -7.28
CA GLY A 173 2.61 7.50 -7.93
C GLY A 173 3.41 6.42 -8.65
N THR A 174 2.90 5.19 -8.64
CA THR A 174 3.48 4.05 -9.34
C THR A 174 2.36 3.31 -10.05
N MET A 175 1.93 3.83 -11.21
CA MET A 175 0.94 3.15 -12.04
C MET A 175 1.58 1.93 -12.68
N GLN A 176 0.88 0.83 -12.66
CA GLN A 176 1.34 -0.40 -13.28
C GLN A 176 1.39 -0.29 -14.82
N PRO A 177 2.30 -0.97 -15.50
CA PRO A 177 2.46 -0.89 -16.96
C PRO A 177 1.40 -1.71 -17.71
N ILE A 178 0.11 -1.41 -17.47
CA ILE A 178 -1.04 -2.20 -17.95
C ILE A 178 -1.08 -2.32 -19.48
N LYS A 179 -0.82 -1.21 -20.19
CA LYS A 179 -0.79 -1.22 -21.65
C LYS A 179 0.30 -2.16 -22.16
N GLU A 180 1.50 -2.04 -21.63
CA GLU A 180 2.62 -2.91 -22.00
C GLU A 180 2.35 -4.36 -21.65
N ALA A 181 1.76 -4.63 -20.46
CA ALA A 181 1.36 -5.98 -20.09
C ALA A 181 0.39 -6.60 -21.10
N PHE A 182 -0.63 -5.86 -21.54
CA PHE A 182 -1.62 -6.36 -22.50
C PHE A 182 -1.03 -6.51 -23.91
N GLU A 183 -0.14 -5.62 -24.34
CA GLU A 183 0.62 -5.75 -25.58
C GLU A 183 1.51 -7.01 -25.56
N LEU A 184 2.18 -7.29 -24.43
CA LEU A 184 2.96 -8.52 -24.27
C LEU A 184 2.09 -9.77 -24.29
N ILE A 185 0.97 -9.78 -23.58
CA ILE A 185 0.00 -10.89 -23.61
C ILE A 185 -0.44 -11.16 -25.06
N ARG A 186 -0.77 -10.12 -25.83
CA ARG A 186 -1.18 -10.23 -27.22
C ARG A 186 -0.09 -10.77 -28.13
N ARG A 187 1.17 -10.39 -27.88
CA ARG A 187 2.33 -10.93 -28.60
C ARG A 187 2.60 -12.38 -28.24
N MET A 188 2.41 -12.75 -26.96
CA MET A 188 2.59 -14.13 -26.50
C MET A 188 1.50 -15.08 -27.00
N ASN A 189 0.29 -14.57 -27.23
CA ASN A 189 -0.82 -15.31 -27.84
C ASN A 189 -1.64 -14.39 -28.78
N PRO A 190 -1.30 -14.35 -30.07
CA PRO A 190 -2.00 -13.52 -31.04
C PRO A 190 -3.50 -13.86 -31.25
N SER A 191 -3.95 -15.03 -30.83
CA SER A 191 -5.35 -15.45 -30.94
C SER A 191 -6.19 -15.17 -29.70
N LEU A 192 -5.59 -14.67 -28.60
CA LEU A 192 -6.31 -14.38 -27.36
C LEU A 192 -7.44 -13.37 -27.59
N THR A 193 -8.64 -13.68 -27.12
CA THR A 193 -9.80 -12.79 -27.21
C THR A 193 -10.39 -12.42 -25.87
N LYS A 194 -10.25 -13.28 -24.84
CA LYS A 194 -10.87 -13.11 -23.53
C LYS A 194 -9.84 -13.14 -22.41
N LEU A 195 -9.67 -12.00 -21.74
CA LEU A 195 -8.78 -11.85 -20.58
C LEU A 195 -9.61 -11.65 -19.31
N GLY A 196 -9.38 -12.49 -18.30
CA GLY A 196 -10.05 -12.39 -17.00
C GLY A 196 -9.36 -11.42 -16.07
N LEU A 197 -10.12 -10.68 -15.28
CA LEU A 197 -9.65 -9.81 -14.19
C LEU A 197 -10.50 -10.06 -12.95
N VAL A 198 -9.87 -10.52 -11.88
CA VAL A 198 -10.44 -10.47 -10.52
C VAL A 198 -10.00 -9.17 -9.89
N TRP A 199 -10.93 -8.43 -9.28
CA TRP A 199 -10.62 -7.13 -8.71
C TRP A 199 -11.58 -6.74 -7.58
N ASN A 200 -11.14 -5.85 -6.68
CA ASN A 200 -11.97 -5.27 -5.62
C ASN A 200 -12.38 -3.84 -6.01
N SER A 201 -13.67 -3.64 -6.26
CA SER A 201 -14.20 -2.33 -6.65
C SER A 201 -14.16 -1.26 -5.55
N ALA A 202 -13.95 -1.64 -4.30
CA ALA A 202 -13.83 -0.74 -3.18
C ALA A 202 -12.40 -0.15 -3.02
N GLU A 203 -11.39 -0.76 -3.65
CA GLU A 203 -10.02 -0.24 -3.64
C GLU A 203 -9.79 0.80 -4.74
N ALA A 204 -9.38 2.01 -4.37
CA ALA A 204 -9.14 3.10 -5.33
C ALA A 204 -8.02 2.80 -6.34
N ASN A 205 -6.97 2.08 -5.93
CA ASN A 205 -5.92 1.58 -6.82
C ASN A 205 -6.47 0.57 -7.83
N SER A 206 -7.28 -0.38 -7.37
CA SER A 206 -7.93 -1.39 -8.21
C SER A 206 -8.88 -0.74 -9.23
N LEU A 207 -9.72 0.18 -8.78
CA LEU A 207 -10.61 0.97 -9.65
C LEU A 207 -9.84 1.75 -10.72
N SER A 208 -8.75 2.41 -10.34
CA SER A 208 -7.91 3.18 -11.27
C SER A 208 -7.29 2.28 -12.34
N GLN A 209 -6.74 1.14 -11.95
CA GLN A 209 -6.13 0.17 -12.86
C GLN A 209 -7.16 -0.50 -13.77
N THR A 210 -8.30 -0.92 -13.21
CA THR A 210 -9.41 -1.52 -13.98
C THR A 210 -9.98 -0.54 -15.00
N THR A 211 -10.16 0.73 -14.59
CA THR A 211 -10.63 1.79 -15.50
C THR A 211 -9.65 1.99 -16.67
N PHE A 212 -8.35 1.93 -16.43
CA PHE A 212 -7.35 2.02 -17.49
C PHE A 212 -7.33 0.76 -18.35
N ALA A 213 -7.43 -0.43 -17.75
CA ALA A 213 -7.51 -1.71 -18.47
C ALA A 213 -8.70 -1.79 -19.43
N ARG A 214 -9.88 -1.30 -19.00
CA ARG A 214 -11.09 -1.20 -19.86
C ARG A 214 -10.89 -0.34 -21.10
N LYS A 215 -10.00 0.66 -21.05
CA LYS A 215 -9.66 1.52 -22.19
C LYS A 215 -8.66 0.84 -23.12
N VAL A 216 -7.69 0.10 -22.56
CA VAL A 216 -6.60 -0.53 -23.32
C VAL A 216 -7.05 -1.82 -23.99
N ALA A 217 -7.76 -2.71 -23.31
CA ALA A 217 -8.07 -4.05 -23.80
C ALA A 217 -8.76 -4.05 -25.19
N PRO A 218 -9.80 -3.22 -25.44
CA PRO A 218 -10.45 -3.18 -26.75
C PRO A 218 -9.54 -2.72 -27.89
N THR A 219 -8.55 -1.85 -27.61
CA THR A 219 -7.59 -1.39 -28.65
C THR A 219 -6.68 -2.51 -29.15
N LEU A 220 -6.60 -3.61 -28.39
CA LEU A 220 -5.82 -4.80 -28.72
C LEU A 220 -6.72 -5.98 -29.14
N GLY A 221 -8.01 -5.75 -29.36
CA GLY A 221 -8.98 -6.81 -29.68
C GLY A 221 -9.21 -7.79 -28.53
N ILE A 222 -9.02 -7.35 -27.28
CA ILE A 222 -9.20 -8.16 -26.06
C ILE A 222 -10.51 -7.74 -25.38
N THR A 223 -11.36 -8.72 -25.08
CA THR A 223 -12.52 -8.55 -24.20
C THR A 223 -12.07 -8.77 -22.77
N LEU A 224 -12.09 -7.72 -21.95
CA LEU A 224 -11.81 -7.81 -20.51
C LEU A 224 -13.06 -8.35 -19.80
N MET A 225 -12.94 -9.51 -19.19
CA MET A 225 -14.01 -10.15 -18.41
C MET A 225 -13.71 -9.99 -16.92
N GLU A 226 -14.61 -9.36 -16.21
CA GLU A 226 -14.39 -8.96 -14.82
C GLU A 226 -15.20 -9.80 -13.83
N ALA A 227 -14.63 -10.03 -12.64
CA ALA A 227 -15.30 -10.57 -11.48
C ALA A 227 -14.88 -9.79 -10.23
N ASN A 228 -15.86 -9.28 -9.48
CA ASN A 228 -15.59 -8.56 -8.23
C ASN A 228 -15.30 -9.55 -7.09
N ALA A 229 -14.33 -9.21 -6.24
CA ALA A 229 -14.03 -9.90 -4.99
C ALA A 229 -13.92 -8.86 -3.87
N GLU A 230 -14.91 -8.81 -2.99
CA GLU A 230 -14.98 -7.82 -1.91
C GLU A 230 -13.95 -8.04 -0.79
N ASN A 231 -13.41 -9.25 -0.72
CA ASN A 231 -12.38 -9.65 0.25
C ASN A 231 -11.55 -10.81 -0.30
N SER A 232 -10.46 -11.15 0.37
CA SER A 232 -9.53 -12.19 -0.08
C SER A 232 -10.13 -13.60 -0.15
N THR A 233 -11.16 -13.90 0.66
CA THR A 233 -11.83 -15.21 0.64
C THR A 233 -12.72 -15.40 -0.60
N ALA A 234 -13.25 -14.33 -1.18
CA ALA A 234 -14.08 -14.35 -2.40
C ALA A 234 -13.24 -14.49 -3.70
N VAL A 235 -11.93 -14.29 -3.64
CA VAL A 235 -11.06 -14.28 -4.82
C VAL A 235 -11.06 -15.63 -5.57
N SER A 236 -11.08 -16.75 -4.84
CA SER A 236 -11.11 -18.09 -5.44
C SER A 236 -12.36 -18.30 -6.29
N ASP A 237 -13.53 -17.93 -5.76
CA ASP A 237 -14.81 -18.10 -6.46
C ASP A 237 -14.92 -17.14 -7.66
N ALA A 238 -14.42 -15.92 -7.53
CA ALA A 238 -14.33 -14.96 -8.62
C ALA A 238 -13.46 -15.50 -9.77
N ALA A 239 -12.29 -16.09 -9.47
CA ALA A 239 -11.44 -16.72 -10.46
C ALA A 239 -12.11 -17.93 -11.13
N ALA A 240 -12.77 -18.79 -10.36
CA ALA A 240 -13.52 -19.95 -10.89
C ALA A 240 -14.68 -19.50 -11.80
N SER A 241 -15.39 -18.43 -11.46
CA SER A 241 -16.43 -17.82 -12.30
C SER A 241 -15.85 -17.34 -13.64
N LEU A 242 -14.73 -16.66 -13.65
CA LEU A 242 -14.09 -16.22 -14.90
C LEU A 242 -13.69 -17.41 -15.78
N ILE A 243 -13.10 -18.45 -15.17
CA ILE A 243 -12.70 -19.66 -15.87
C ILE A 243 -13.92 -20.37 -16.51
N SER A 244 -15.04 -20.49 -15.79
CA SER A 244 -16.27 -21.09 -16.30
C SER A 244 -16.88 -20.30 -17.47
N ARG A 245 -16.67 -18.99 -17.51
CA ARG A 245 -17.07 -18.08 -18.60
C ARG A 245 -16.12 -18.11 -19.79
N GLY A 246 -15.07 -18.94 -19.75
CA GLY A 246 -14.18 -19.23 -20.87
C GLY A 246 -13.10 -18.17 -21.09
N VAL A 247 -12.56 -17.55 -20.04
CA VAL A 247 -11.36 -16.73 -20.18
C VAL A 247 -10.15 -17.57 -20.57
N GLU A 248 -9.27 -17.02 -21.39
CA GLU A 248 -8.11 -17.69 -21.98
C GLU A 248 -6.82 -17.41 -21.20
N ALA A 249 -6.83 -16.38 -20.37
CA ALA A 249 -5.79 -16.02 -19.41
C ALA A 249 -6.40 -15.22 -18.26
N ILE A 250 -5.72 -15.13 -17.12
CA ILE A 250 -6.10 -14.23 -16.03
C ILE A 250 -4.99 -13.21 -15.84
N TRP A 251 -5.36 -11.94 -15.76
CA TRP A 251 -4.48 -10.86 -15.38
C TRP A 251 -4.76 -10.45 -13.93
N ILE A 252 -3.71 -10.42 -13.09
CA ILE A 252 -3.75 -9.91 -11.71
C ILE A 252 -3.16 -8.52 -11.71
N SER A 253 -3.97 -7.53 -11.29
CA SER A 253 -3.57 -6.13 -11.14
C SER A 253 -2.90 -5.88 -9.77
N GLY A 254 -2.56 -4.61 -9.49
CA GLY A 254 -2.04 -4.18 -8.18
C GLY A 254 -3.11 -4.06 -7.10
N ASP A 255 -4.10 -4.93 -7.10
CA ASP A 255 -5.20 -5.03 -6.14
C ASP A 255 -4.73 -5.76 -4.89
N VAL A 256 -4.80 -5.12 -3.71
CA VAL A 256 -4.26 -5.71 -2.47
C VAL A 256 -5.06 -6.93 -2.04
N THR A 257 -6.39 -6.90 -2.18
CA THR A 257 -7.29 -8.01 -1.85
C THR A 257 -6.96 -9.25 -2.67
N VAL A 258 -6.78 -9.08 -3.99
CA VAL A 258 -6.45 -10.19 -4.92
C VAL A 258 -5.03 -10.69 -4.72
N LEU A 259 -4.07 -9.79 -4.48
CA LEU A 259 -2.66 -10.16 -4.31
C LEU A 259 -2.41 -11.04 -3.09
N VAL A 260 -3.15 -10.81 -2.00
CA VAL A 260 -3.05 -11.68 -0.80
C VAL A 260 -3.54 -13.09 -1.10
N ALA A 261 -4.52 -13.26 -1.98
CA ALA A 261 -5.08 -14.53 -2.41
C ALA A 261 -4.58 -14.98 -3.80
N ALA A 262 -3.48 -14.41 -4.31
CA ALA A 262 -3.00 -14.68 -5.67
C ALA A 262 -2.71 -16.17 -5.93
N ASP A 263 -2.28 -16.91 -4.91
CA ASP A 263 -2.03 -18.35 -5.01
C ASP A 263 -3.31 -19.12 -5.41
N ALA A 264 -4.48 -18.72 -4.88
CA ALA A 264 -5.76 -19.33 -5.26
C ALA A 264 -6.12 -19.08 -6.73
N VAL A 265 -5.84 -17.88 -7.25
CA VAL A 265 -6.03 -17.55 -8.68
C VAL A 265 -5.09 -18.37 -9.55
N ILE A 266 -3.80 -18.43 -9.18
CA ILE A 266 -2.77 -19.18 -9.93
C ILE A 266 -3.10 -20.67 -9.97
N ASP A 267 -3.52 -21.25 -8.84
CA ASP A 267 -3.89 -22.66 -8.76
C ASP A 267 -5.16 -22.98 -9.57
N ALA A 268 -6.17 -22.10 -9.55
CA ALA A 268 -7.36 -22.25 -10.36
C ALA A 268 -7.04 -22.19 -11.86
N ALA A 269 -6.23 -21.22 -12.28
CA ALA A 269 -5.79 -21.07 -13.66
C ALA A 269 -4.94 -22.27 -14.13
N ARG A 270 -4.04 -22.77 -13.29
CA ARG A 270 -3.22 -23.96 -13.58
C ARG A 270 -4.08 -25.18 -13.82
N ARG A 271 -5.09 -25.45 -12.98
CA ARG A 271 -6.06 -26.55 -13.18
C ARG A 271 -6.83 -26.38 -14.49
N ALA A 272 -7.16 -25.17 -14.86
CA ALA A 272 -7.84 -24.86 -16.12
C ALA A 272 -6.92 -24.87 -17.35
N ARG A 273 -5.60 -24.93 -17.13
CA ARG A 273 -4.52 -24.87 -18.14
C ARG A 273 -4.55 -23.56 -18.92
N ILE A 274 -4.73 -22.46 -18.21
CA ILE A 274 -4.59 -21.08 -18.72
C ILE A 274 -3.53 -20.34 -17.92
N PRO A 275 -2.78 -19.40 -18.53
CA PRO A 275 -1.74 -18.67 -17.82
C PRO A 275 -2.30 -17.58 -16.92
N VAL A 276 -1.50 -17.23 -15.91
CA VAL A 276 -1.66 -16.01 -15.12
C VAL A 276 -0.53 -15.06 -15.47
N ILE A 277 -0.90 -13.81 -15.74
CA ILE A 277 0.01 -12.69 -15.95
C ILE A 277 -0.23 -11.70 -14.83
N THR A 278 0.84 -11.15 -14.24
CA THR A 278 0.69 -10.16 -13.18
C THR A 278 1.48 -8.89 -13.45
N VAL A 279 1.16 -7.85 -12.71
CA VAL A 279 1.95 -6.60 -12.69
C VAL A 279 2.70 -6.46 -11.34
N ILE A 280 2.72 -7.52 -10.54
CA ILE A 280 3.32 -7.53 -9.21
C ILE A 280 4.34 -8.69 -9.09
N PRO A 281 5.64 -8.44 -9.36
CA PRO A 281 6.69 -9.42 -9.06
C PRO A 281 6.75 -9.71 -7.54
N PRO A 282 7.10 -10.94 -7.10
CA PRO A 282 7.61 -12.08 -7.88
C PRO A 282 6.59 -13.23 -8.04
N SER A 283 5.39 -12.96 -8.56
CA SER A 283 4.33 -13.98 -8.71
C SER A 283 4.71 -15.14 -9.62
N VAL A 284 5.73 -14.97 -10.48
CA VAL A 284 6.29 -16.09 -11.28
C VAL A 284 6.82 -17.24 -10.41
N LYS A 285 7.30 -16.96 -9.19
CA LYS A 285 7.74 -17.99 -8.24
C LYS A 285 6.59 -18.84 -7.71
N LYS A 286 5.37 -18.31 -7.75
CA LYS A 286 4.13 -18.98 -7.36
C LYS A 286 3.46 -19.72 -8.53
N GLY A 287 3.94 -19.53 -9.76
CA GLY A 287 3.44 -20.21 -10.95
C GLY A 287 2.79 -19.29 -12.00
N ALA A 288 2.79 -17.97 -11.81
CA ALA A 288 2.43 -17.05 -12.89
C ALA A 288 3.41 -17.19 -14.06
N LEU A 289 2.94 -16.99 -15.30
CA LEU A 289 3.76 -17.11 -16.51
C LEU A 289 4.69 -15.91 -16.70
N LEU A 290 4.16 -14.72 -16.43
CA LEU A 290 4.85 -13.44 -16.65
C LEU A 290 4.45 -12.46 -15.55
N ASP A 291 5.44 -11.79 -14.98
CA ASP A 291 5.22 -10.55 -14.28
C ASP A 291 5.86 -9.41 -15.07
N ILE A 292 5.12 -8.35 -15.28
CA ILE A 292 5.65 -7.06 -15.74
C ILE A 292 5.10 -5.97 -14.84
N GLY A 293 5.93 -5.45 -13.98
CA GLY A 293 5.47 -4.55 -12.92
C GLY A 293 6.54 -3.62 -12.40
N GLY A 294 6.23 -2.94 -11.29
CA GLY A 294 7.14 -2.02 -10.64
C GLY A 294 8.34 -2.73 -9.99
N ASN A 295 9.49 -2.10 -10.04
CA ASN A 295 10.60 -2.46 -9.17
C ASN A 295 10.42 -1.77 -7.82
N TYR A 296 9.84 -2.48 -6.86
CA TYR A 296 9.43 -1.89 -5.59
C TYR A 296 10.61 -1.54 -4.68
N MET A 297 11.76 -2.20 -4.80
CA MET A 297 12.99 -1.77 -4.15
C MET A 297 13.38 -0.35 -4.61
N MET A 298 13.30 -0.08 -5.92
CA MET A 298 13.61 1.23 -6.49
C MET A 298 12.58 2.30 -6.07
N VAL A 299 11.29 1.94 -6.01
CA VAL A 299 10.26 2.85 -5.48
C VAL A 299 10.53 3.17 -4.01
N GLY A 300 10.89 2.16 -3.20
CA GLY A 300 11.31 2.35 -1.82
C GLY A 300 12.51 3.27 -1.68
N ARG A 301 13.53 3.12 -2.53
CA ARG A 301 14.69 4.02 -2.58
C ARG A 301 14.28 5.47 -2.86
N ALA A 302 13.39 5.70 -3.82
CA ALA A 302 12.88 7.04 -4.12
C ALA A 302 12.13 7.64 -2.92
N MET A 303 11.32 6.85 -2.23
CA MET A 303 10.63 7.28 -1.00
C MET A 303 11.60 7.60 0.12
N GLY A 304 12.63 6.77 0.33
CA GLY A 304 13.67 6.99 1.35
C GLY A 304 14.49 8.25 1.08
N MET A 305 14.82 8.51 -0.19
CA MET A 305 15.49 9.77 -0.60
C MET A 305 14.60 10.98 -0.32
N ARG A 306 13.29 10.93 -0.66
CA ARG A 306 12.36 12.01 -0.36
C ARG A 306 12.20 12.23 1.15
N ALA A 307 12.16 11.14 1.92
CA ALA A 307 12.12 11.23 3.37
C ALA A 307 13.39 11.88 3.94
N ALA A 308 14.55 11.55 3.39
CA ALA A 308 15.82 12.17 3.78
C ALA A 308 15.85 13.68 3.44
N ASP A 309 15.34 14.08 2.28
CA ASP A 309 15.23 15.51 1.92
C ASP A 309 14.37 16.28 2.95
N VAL A 310 13.26 15.68 3.40
CA VAL A 310 12.42 16.29 4.44
C VAL A 310 13.12 16.32 5.80
N LEU A 311 13.88 15.27 6.14
CA LEU A 311 14.69 15.26 7.37
C LEU A 311 15.83 16.30 7.34
N ASP A 312 16.36 16.61 6.16
CA ASP A 312 17.35 17.68 5.94
C ASP A 312 16.75 19.10 6.02
N GLY A 313 15.43 19.21 6.21
CA GLY A 313 14.72 20.45 6.45
C GLY A 313 13.93 20.99 5.26
N HIS A 314 13.87 20.29 4.12
CA HIS A 314 12.96 20.63 3.03
C HIS A 314 11.52 20.37 3.44
N ARG A 315 10.61 21.29 3.05
CA ARG A 315 9.19 21.09 3.32
C ARG A 315 8.55 20.21 2.25
N PRO A 316 7.64 19.30 2.60
CA PRO A 316 6.93 18.48 1.62
C PRO A 316 6.25 19.32 0.51
N SER A 317 5.81 20.55 0.82
CA SER A 317 5.21 21.50 -0.13
C SER A 317 6.17 22.01 -1.23
N GLU A 318 7.47 21.81 -1.09
CA GLU A 318 8.47 22.18 -2.11
C GLU A 318 8.56 21.18 -3.25
N PHE A 319 8.00 19.99 -3.03
CA PHE A 319 8.00 18.90 -3.99
C PHE A 319 6.61 18.79 -4.64
N ARG A 320 6.56 18.63 -5.95
CA ARG A 320 5.31 18.23 -6.60
C ARG A 320 5.08 16.73 -6.40
N ALA A 321 3.83 16.28 -6.47
CA ALA A 321 3.53 14.86 -6.62
C ALA A 321 4.09 14.37 -7.98
N GLU A 322 4.73 13.20 -7.99
CA GLU A 322 5.40 12.67 -9.17
C GLU A 322 4.95 11.25 -9.46
N PHE A 323 5.13 10.80 -10.70
CA PHE A 323 5.03 9.38 -11.04
C PHE A 323 6.43 8.82 -11.25
N TYR A 324 6.71 7.71 -10.57
CA TYR A 324 7.97 6.96 -10.71
C TYR A 324 7.63 5.49 -10.93
N GLU A 325 7.95 5.00 -12.13
CA GLU A 325 7.51 3.69 -12.62
C GLU A 325 8.71 2.84 -13.08
N PRO A 326 9.64 2.49 -12.17
CA PRO A 326 10.75 1.59 -12.52
C PRO A 326 10.17 0.21 -12.80
N LYS A 327 10.46 -0.33 -14.00
CA LYS A 327 9.85 -1.59 -14.46
C LYS A 327 10.81 -2.76 -14.33
N THR A 328 10.24 -3.93 -14.04
CA THR A 328 10.94 -5.20 -14.10
C THR A 328 10.08 -6.23 -14.83
N VAL A 329 10.72 -7.17 -15.51
CA VAL A 329 10.10 -8.32 -16.18
C VAL A 329 10.64 -9.59 -15.55
N THR A 330 9.75 -10.50 -15.18
CA THR A 330 10.13 -11.83 -14.71
C THR A 330 9.31 -12.90 -15.41
N LEU A 331 9.89 -14.06 -15.67
CA LEU A 331 9.31 -15.12 -16.51
C LEU A 331 9.39 -16.48 -15.81
N ASN A 332 8.32 -17.28 -15.98
CA ASN A 332 8.32 -18.67 -15.60
C ASN A 332 8.01 -19.56 -16.84
N LYS A 333 9.06 -20.06 -17.49
CA LYS A 333 8.92 -20.92 -18.67
C LYS A 333 8.29 -22.29 -18.35
N LYS A 334 8.34 -22.74 -17.06
CA LYS A 334 7.63 -23.95 -16.64
C LYS A 334 6.11 -23.79 -16.75
N ALA A 335 5.62 -22.58 -16.56
CA ALA A 335 4.18 -22.29 -16.65
C ALA A 335 3.62 -22.36 -18.07
N LEU A 336 4.46 -22.44 -19.12
CA LEU A 336 4.02 -22.71 -20.49
C LEU A 336 3.56 -24.15 -20.70
N VAL A 337 4.07 -25.10 -19.90
CA VAL A 337 3.85 -26.53 -20.14
C VAL A 337 2.39 -26.87 -19.91
N GLY A 338 1.76 -27.41 -20.95
CA GLY A 338 0.39 -27.91 -20.89
C GLY A 338 -0.69 -26.82 -20.95
N LEU A 339 -0.36 -25.57 -21.24
CA LEU A 339 -1.34 -24.53 -21.48
C LEU A 339 -2.23 -24.85 -22.69
N LYS A 340 -3.48 -24.41 -22.62
CA LYS A 340 -4.37 -24.35 -23.78
C LYS A 340 -4.01 -23.16 -24.66
N GLY A 341 -4.14 -23.32 -25.98
CA GLY A 341 -3.80 -22.27 -26.94
C GLY A 341 -2.31 -22.20 -27.27
N ASN A 342 -1.95 -21.26 -28.15
CA ASN A 342 -0.60 -21.13 -28.70
C ASN A 342 0.16 -20.01 -27.94
N TRP A 343 0.64 -20.35 -26.75
CA TRP A 343 1.46 -19.45 -25.94
C TRP A 343 2.93 -19.62 -26.24
N ASN A 344 3.63 -18.52 -26.52
CA ASN A 344 5.07 -18.50 -26.61
C ASN A 344 5.65 -17.25 -25.92
N ILE A 345 6.94 -17.28 -25.56
CA ILE A 345 7.65 -16.11 -25.03
C ILE A 345 8.55 -15.56 -26.16
N PRO A 346 8.29 -14.37 -26.69
CA PRO A 346 9.16 -13.75 -27.65
C PRO A 346 10.58 -13.51 -27.10
N ALA A 347 11.61 -13.71 -27.94
CA ALA A 347 13.01 -13.66 -27.52
C ALA A 347 13.40 -12.28 -26.91
N ASP A 348 12.84 -11.20 -27.41
CA ASP A 348 13.09 -9.86 -26.86
C ASP A 348 12.50 -9.64 -25.47
N ILE A 349 11.40 -10.35 -25.12
CA ILE A 349 10.83 -10.34 -23.77
C ILE A 349 11.75 -11.14 -22.84
N GLU A 350 12.21 -12.29 -23.29
CA GLU A 350 13.15 -13.13 -22.53
C GLU A 350 14.47 -12.37 -22.25
N ALA A 351 14.98 -11.63 -23.22
CA ALA A 351 16.21 -10.83 -23.08
C ALA A 351 16.07 -9.68 -22.06
N ARG A 352 14.86 -9.20 -21.82
CA ARG A 352 14.55 -8.13 -20.82
C ARG A 352 14.28 -8.66 -19.42
N ALA A 353 14.18 -9.98 -19.25
CA ALA A 353 13.82 -10.56 -17.96
C ALA A 353 14.97 -10.41 -16.94
N SER A 354 14.64 -9.99 -15.73
CA SER A 354 15.56 -9.96 -14.59
C SER A 354 15.58 -11.29 -13.81
N LEU A 355 14.55 -12.11 -14.01
CA LEU A 355 14.44 -13.46 -13.46
C LEU A 355 13.76 -14.35 -14.50
N ILE A 356 14.37 -15.51 -14.77
CA ILE A 356 13.77 -16.58 -15.56
C ILE A 356 13.75 -17.86 -14.72
N ILE A 357 12.59 -18.49 -14.66
CA ILE A 357 12.41 -19.82 -14.07
C ILE A 357 12.16 -20.80 -15.21
N ASP A 358 13.01 -21.80 -15.34
CA ASP A 358 12.87 -22.86 -16.36
C ASP A 358 13.15 -24.26 -15.76
N ALA A 359 13.26 -25.28 -16.62
CA ALA A 359 13.48 -26.66 -16.19
C ALA A 359 14.77 -26.82 -15.36
N THR A 360 15.78 -25.97 -15.57
CA THR A 360 17.08 -26.03 -14.90
C THR A 360 17.12 -25.26 -13.57
N GLY A 361 16.15 -24.37 -13.31
CA GLY A 361 16.05 -23.63 -12.06
C GLY A 361 15.66 -22.16 -12.20
N GLU A 362 16.08 -21.37 -11.23
CA GLU A 362 15.93 -19.91 -11.20
C GLU A 362 17.22 -19.24 -11.71
N HIS A 363 17.10 -18.39 -12.71
CA HIS A 363 18.19 -17.62 -13.29
C HIS A 363 17.95 -16.13 -13.09
N LYS A 364 18.70 -15.52 -12.17
CA LYS A 364 18.71 -14.06 -12.01
C LYS A 364 19.62 -13.44 -13.06
N ILE A 365 19.10 -12.52 -13.83
CA ILE A 365 19.82 -11.81 -14.89
C ILE A 365 20.00 -10.36 -14.44
N LYS A 366 21.26 -9.92 -14.33
CA LYS A 366 21.55 -8.53 -14.00
C LYS A 366 21.08 -7.66 -15.15
N GLN A 367 20.03 -6.88 -14.92
CA GLN A 367 19.63 -5.83 -15.85
C GLN A 367 20.53 -4.61 -15.65
N PRO A 368 20.73 -3.78 -16.68
CA PRO A 368 21.33 -2.46 -16.49
C PRO A 368 20.60 -1.73 -15.37
N GLU A 369 21.33 -1.19 -14.41
CA GLU A 369 20.70 -0.38 -13.37
C GLU A 369 19.87 0.70 -14.05
N GLN A 370 18.57 0.69 -13.77
CA GLN A 370 17.71 1.82 -14.10
C GLN A 370 18.20 2.95 -13.18
N LEU A 371 19.06 3.80 -13.72
CA LEU A 371 19.79 4.91 -13.12
C LEU A 371 19.86 4.87 -11.59
N PRO A 372 21.02 4.68 -11.00
CA PRO A 372 21.15 4.87 -9.58
C PRO A 372 20.61 6.28 -9.30
N LEU A 373 19.65 6.38 -8.36
CA LEU A 373 19.32 7.64 -7.74
C LEU A 373 20.66 8.15 -7.19
N ASP A 374 21.25 9.16 -7.84
CA ASP A 374 22.49 9.73 -7.36
C ASP A 374 22.18 10.39 -6.02
N ALA A 375 22.49 9.66 -4.96
CA ALA A 375 22.25 10.11 -3.59
C ALA A 375 22.97 11.44 -3.27
N THR A 376 23.95 11.82 -4.08
CA THR A 376 24.76 13.03 -3.89
C THR A 376 24.26 14.24 -4.69
N LYS A 377 23.29 14.04 -5.62
CA LYS A 377 22.74 15.11 -6.46
C LYS A 377 21.24 15.05 -6.52
N PRO A 378 20.52 15.78 -5.63
CA PRO A 378 19.06 15.88 -5.65
C PRO A 378 18.45 16.33 -6.99
N GLU A 379 19.26 16.85 -7.89
CA GLU A 379 18.83 17.37 -9.20
C GLU A 379 18.83 16.34 -10.33
N SER A 380 19.57 15.23 -10.21
CA SER A 380 19.70 14.26 -11.30
C SER A 380 18.41 13.47 -11.57
N TRP A 381 17.57 13.27 -10.58
CA TRP A 381 16.27 12.62 -10.74
C TRP A 381 15.14 13.56 -11.20
N LYS A 382 15.31 14.89 -11.11
CA LYS A 382 14.42 15.88 -11.75
C LYS A 382 14.44 15.75 -13.27
N ALA A 383 15.54 15.29 -13.85
CA ALA A 383 15.72 15.17 -15.30
C ALA A 383 15.00 13.95 -15.92
N THR A 384 14.71 12.90 -15.15
CA THR A 384 14.03 11.69 -15.64
C THR A 384 12.51 11.78 -15.63
N ALA A 385 11.94 12.72 -14.88
CA ALA A 385 10.48 12.95 -14.80
C ALA A 385 9.87 13.60 -16.06
N THR A 386 10.65 14.04 -17.03
CA THR A 386 10.18 14.87 -18.15
C THR A 386 9.71 14.10 -19.39
N LYS A 387 9.60 12.78 -19.37
CA LYS A 387 9.05 11.99 -20.49
C LYS A 387 7.95 11.03 -20.09
N SER A 388 6.91 11.53 -19.42
CA SER A 388 5.58 10.88 -19.49
C SER A 388 4.94 11.22 -20.84
N PRO A 389 4.33 10.27 -21.55
CA PRO A 389 3.60 10.57 -22.77
C PRO A 389 2.51 11.58 -22.43
N SER A 390 2.49 12.71 -23.10
CA SER A 390 1.45 13.72 -23.02
C SER A 390 0.07 13.10 -23.12
N ALA A 391 -0.82 13.47 -22.21
CA ALA A 391 -2.24 13.16 -22.34
C ALA A 391 -2.75 13.60 -23.70
N PRO A 392 -3.60 12.81 -24.39
CA PRO A 392 -4.17 13.22 -25.67
C PRO A 392 -4.96 14.52 -25.49
N PRO A 393 -4.91 15.43 -26.48
CA PRO A 393 -5.61 16.71 -26.40
C PRO A 393 -7.11 16.48 -26.21
N ALA A 394 -7.72 17.28 -25.34
CA ALA A 394 -9.16 17.30 -25.14
C ALA A 394 -9.84 17.64 -26.50
N THR A 395 -10.69 16.74 -26.99
CA THR A 395 -11.52 16.97 -28.16
C THR A 395 -12.41 18.18 -27.91
N ALA A 396 -12.26 19.20 -28.74
CA ALA A 396 -13.13 20.36 -28.76
C ALA A 396 -14.58 19.88 -28.99
N LYS A 397 -15.49 20.37 -28.16
CA LYS A 397 -16.93 20.24 -28.40
C LYS A 397 -17.26 21.12 -29.61
N GLU A 398 -17.58 20.51 -30.75
CA GLU A 398 -18.28 21.18 -31.82
C GLU A 398 -19.67 21.54 -31.31
N GLY A 399 -19.97 22.83 -31.34
CA GLY A 399 -21.30 23.34 -31.09
C GLY A 399 -22.23 22.99 -32.22
N SER A 400 -23.37 22.42 -31.90
CA SER A 400 -24.51 22.31 -32.84
C SER A 400 -25.33 23.59 -32.75
N LYS A 401 -25.56 24.15 -33.90
CA LYS A 401 -26.67 25.05 -34.15
C LYS A 401 -27.98 24.27 -34.14
#